data_58fefdcb31c9587f7233e21e2b07decb
#
_entry.id   58fefdcb31c9587f7233e21e2b07decb
#
_cell.length_a   1.000
_cell.length_b   1.000
_cell.length_c   1.000
_cell.angle_alpha   90.00
_cell.angle_beta   90.00
_cell.angle_gamma   90.00
#
_symmetry.space_group_name_H-M   'P 1'
#
loop_
_entity.id
_entity.type
_entity.pdbx_description
1 polymer ?
#
loop_
_entity_poly.entity_id
_entity_poly.type
_entity_poly.pdbx_seq_one_letter_code
_entity_poly.pdbx_strand_id
1 'polypeptide(L)'
;MDAKTFKILLVDDEPDILEILSYPLKNEGFQVHTANNGLEAIKLAKDIQPHLIVLDVMMPEMDGIEACEIIRKDPKISNTLITFLSARGEDYSKIAGFNAGADDYITKPIKPKVLVSKVKS
;
A
#
# COMPACT_ATOMS: atom_id res chain seq x y z
N MET A 1 12.69 1.62 14.83
CA MET A 1 12.32 2.88 14.19
C MET A 1 11.14 3.53 14.92
N ASP A 2 11.24 4.81 15.18
CA ASP A 2 10.16 5.56 15.81
C ASP A 2 8.95 5.65 14.85
N ALA A 3 7.74 5.48 15.38
CA ALA A 3 6.51 5.59 14.60
C ALA A 3 6.43 6.95 13.87
N LYS A 4 6.88 8.02 14.50
CA LYS A 4 6.83 9.37 13.93
C LYS A 4 7.64 9.51 12.63
N THR A 5 8.66 8.68 12.45
CA THR A 5 9.50 8.71 11.24
C THR A 5 9.11 7.65 10.23
N PHE A 6 8.18 6.76 10.57
CA PHE A 6 7.73 5.70 9.66
C PHE A 6 6.63 6.22 8.77
N LYS A 7 6.90 6.26 7.48
CA LYS A 7 5.98 6.80 6.47
C LYS A 7 5.22 5.69 5.79
N ILE A 8 3.90 5.80 5.77
CA ILE A 8 3.01 4.83 5.13
C ILE A 8 2.25 5.55 4.02
N LEU A 9 2.24 4.96 2.84
CA LEU A 9 1.43 5.42 1.71
C LEU A 9 0.30 4.42 1.50
N LEU A 10 -0.94 4.88 1.66
CA LEU A 10 -2.14 4.07 1.40
C LEU A 10 -2.68 4.41 0.03
N VAL A 11 -2.91 3.40 -0.80
CA VAL A 11 -3.38 3.57 -2.16
C VAL A 11 -4.65 2.76 -2.38
N ASP A 12 -5.76 3.44 -2.67
CA ASP A 12 -7.04 2.82 -2.95
C ASP A 12 -7.89 3.84 -3.71
N ASP A 13 -8.67 3.41 -4.67
CA ASP A 13 -9.55 4.31 -5.43
C ASP A 13 -10.84 4.67 -4.69
N GLU A 14 -11.10 4.03 -3.55
CA GLU A 14 -12.26 4.32 -2.71
C GLU A 14 -11.84 5.25 -1.55
N PRO A 15 -12.30 6.51 -1.55
CA PRO A 15 -11.91 7.46 -0.49
C PRO A 15 -12.29 7.01 0.92
N ASP A 16 -13.41 6.30 1.05
CA ASP A 16 -13.87 5.79 2.35
C ASP A 16 -12.87 4.80 2.95
N ILE A 17 -12.29 3.95 2.12
CA ILE A 17 -11.29 2.97 2.56
C ILE A 17 -10.04 3.70 3.04
N LEU A 18 -9.58 4.70 2.29
CA LEU A 18 -8.42 5.50 2.69
C LEU A 18 -8.64 6.15 4.05
N GLU A 19 -9.83 6.71 4.27
CA GLU A 19 -10.15 7.37 5.54
C GLU A 19 -10.18 6.37 6.69
N ILE A 20 -10.87 5.24 6.49
CA ILE A 20 -11.02 4.21 7.52
C ILE A 20 -9.65 3.65 7.94
N LEU A 21 -8.75 3.42 6.99
CA LEU A 21 -7.45 2.86 7.29
C LEU A 21 -6.45 3.90 7.79
N SER A 22 -6.58 5.17 7.37
CA SER A 22 -5.66 6.22 7.79
C SER A 22 -5.79 6.56 9.27
N TYR A 23 -7.00 6.62 9.75
CA TYR A 23 -7.27 7.09 11.12
C TYR A 23 -6.54 6.28 12.19
N PRO A 24 -6.68 4.94 12.23
CA PRO A 24 -5.99 4.16 13.25
C PRO A 24 -4.46 4.21 13.12
N LEU A 25 -3.93 4.31 11.91
CA LEU A 25 -2.49 4.41 11.72
C LEU A 25 -1.96 5.76 12.21
N LYS A 26 -2.68 6.84 11.95
CA LYS A 26 -2.31 8.17 12.47
C LYS A 26 -2.37 8.19 13.99
N ASN A 27 -3.36 7.51 14.59
CA ASN A 27 -3.47 7.41 16.04
C ASN A 27 -2.27 6.69 16.67
N GLU A 28 -1.64 5.79 15.93
CA GLU A 28 -0.43 5.11 16.41
C GLU A 28 0.83 5.96 16.21
N GLY A 29 0.71 7.14 15.64
CA GLY A 29 1.82 8.05 15.45
C GLY A 29 2.52 7.99 14.10
N PHE A 30 2.09 7.11 13.20
CA PHE A 30 2.70 6.99 11.87
C PHE A 30 2.37 8.19 10.99
N GLN A 31 3.30 8.53 10.09
CA GLN A 31 3.02 9.50 9.03
C GLN A 31 2.27 8.77 7.92
N VAL A 32 1.05 9.21 7.63
CA VAL A 32 0.19 8.56 6.63
C VAL A 32 -0.09 9.50 5.48
N HIS A 33 0.18 9.04 4.28
CA HIS A 33 -0.12 9.73 3.04
C HIS A 33 -1.07 8.85 2.22
N THR A 34 -1.89 9.45 1.37
CA THR A 34 -2.86 8.70 0.57
C THR A 34 -2.74 9.06 -0.90
N ALA A 35 -3.05 8.08 -1.76
CA ALA A 35 -3.18 8.26 -3.20
C ALA A 35 -4.38 7.47 -3.68
N ASN A 36 -5.05 7.92 -4.72
CA ASN A 36 -6.28 7.28 -5.18
C ASN A 36 -6.16 6.54 -6.52
N ASN A 37 -4.96 6.45 -7.05
CA ASN A 37 -4.68 5.65 -8.26
C ASN A 37 -3.20 5.33 -8.35
N GLY A 38 -2.85 4.45 -9.28
CA GLY A 38 -1.48 3.97 -9.41
C GLY A 38 -0.49 5.04 -9.84
N LEU A 39 -0.88 5.92 -10.74
CA LEU A 39 0.01 7.01 -11.21
C LEU A 39 0.33 7.97 -10.08
N GLU A 40 -0.68 8.38 -9.33
CA GLU A 40 -0.50 9.25 -8.18
C GLU A 40 0.37 8.58 -7.11
N ALA A 41 0.16 7.28 -6.91
CA ALA A 41 0.95 6.51 -5.93
C ALA A 41 2.43 6.52 -6.29
N ILE A 42 2.78 6.28 -7.55
CA ILE A 42 4.17 6.28 -8.00
C ILE A 42 4.80 7.66 -7.80
N LYS A 43 4.09 8.69 -8.20
CA LYS A 43 4.56 10.07 -8.09
C LYS A 43 4.81 10.46 -6.64
N LEU A 44 3.85 10.16 -5.79
CA LEU A 44 3.95 10.47 -4.36
C LEU A 44 5.04 9.64 -3.68
N ALA A 45 5.18 8.37 -4.07
CA ALA A 45 6.24 7.51 -3.52
C ALA A 45 7.62 8.07 -3.81
N LYS A 46 7.84 8.62 -5.00
CA LYS A 46 9.12 9.25 -5.33
C LYS A 46 9.39 10.48 -4.47
N ASP A 47 8.33 11.24 -4.15
CA ASP A 47 8.47 12.46 -3.35
C ASP A 47 8.76 12.16 -1.89
N ILE A 48 8.00 11.25 -1.28
CA ILE A 48 8.09 11.03 0.17
C ILE A 48 8.98 9.84 0.55
N GLN A 49 9.27 8.96 -0.38
CA GLN A 49 10.04 7.73 -0.15
C GLN A 49 9.51 6.97 1.07
N PRO A 50 8.30 6.40 0.97
CA PRO A 50 7.65 5.74 2.11
C PRO A 50 8.38 4.47 2.50
N HIS A 51 8.24 4.09 3.76
CA HIS A 51 8.77 2.81 4.26
C HIS A 51 7.84 1.66 3.87
N LEU A 52 6.54 1.94 3.77
CA LEU A 52 5.53 0.94 3.42
C LEU A 52 4.50 1.55 2.49
N ILE A 53 4.13 0.80 1.46
CA ILE A 53 2.99 1.13 0.59
C ILE A 53 1.95 0.04 0.76
N VAL A 54 0.73 0.43 1.13
CA VAL A 54 -0.43 -0.46 1.16
C VAL A 54 -1.20 -0.16 -0.12
N LEU A 55 -1.26 -1.12 -1.02
CA LEU A 55 -1.61 -0.88 -2.42
C LEU A 55 -2.77 -1.77 -2.85
N ASP A 56 -3.90 -1.16 -3.17
CA ASP A 56 -5.05 -1.88 -3.72
C ASP A 56 -4.69 -2.48 -5.08
N VAL A 57 -5.07 -3.72 -5.31
CA VAL A 57 -4.81 -4.42 -6.58
C VAL A 57 -5.72 -3.88 -7.68
N MET A 58 -7.01 -3.77 -7.40
CA MET A 58 -8.01 -3.43 -8.42
C MET A 58 -8.30 -1.93 -8.43
N MET A 59 -7.67 -1.22 -9.36
CA MET A 59 -7.90 0.20 -9.56
C MET A 59 -8.05 0.48 -11.05
N PRO A 60 -8.83 1.51 -11.44
CA PRO A 60 -8.95 1.87 -12.85
C PRO A 60 -7.63 2.39 -13.42
N GLU A 61 -7.46 2.27 -14.71
CA GLU A 61 -6.31 2.73 -15.50
C GLU A 61 -5.03 1.95 -15.23
N MET A 62 -4.46 2.09 -14.03
CA MET A 62 -3.26 1.35 -13.63
C MET A 62 -3.58 0.59 -12.35
N ASP A 63 -3.58 -0.74 -12.41
CA ASP A 63 -3.83 -1.56 -11.23
C ASP A 63 -2.60 -1.60 -10.30
N GLY A 64 -2.80 -2.16 -9.10
CA GLY A 64 -1.73 -2.21 -8.11
C GLY A 64 -0.55 -3.08 -8.52
N ILE A 65 -0.79 -4.12 -9.30
CA ILE A 65 0.27 -5.01 -9.76
C ILE A 65 1.21 -4.26 -10.69
N GLU A 66 0.65 -3.53 -11.65
CA GLU A 66 1.44 -2.72 -12.58
C GLU A 66 2.21 -1.62 -11.84
N ALA A 67 1.55 -0.94 -10.89
CA ALA A 67 2.19 0.07 -10.08
C ALA A 67 3.37 -0.51 -9.29
N CYS A 68 3.20 -1.69 -8.70
CA CYS A 68 4.25 -2.39 -7.97
C CYS A 68 5.46 -2.69 -8.87
N GLU A 69 5.21 -3.18 -10.08
CA GLU A 69 6.28 -3.47 -11.03
C GLU A 69 7.10 -2.22 -11.35
N ILE A 70 6.42 -1.10 -11.56
CA ILE A 70 7.08 0.18 -11.87
C ILE A 70 7.90 0.65 -10.66
N ILE A 71 7.35 0.55 -9.45
CA ILE A 71 8.03 0.94 -8.22
C ILE A 71 9.31 0.11 -8.03
N ARG A 72 9.23 -1.19 -8.26
CA ARG A 72 10.39 -2.08 -8.11
C ARG A 72 11.52 -1.79 -9.08
N LYS A 73 11.23 -1.19 -10.22
CA LYS A 73 12.23 -0.82 -11.22
C LYS A 73 12.85 0.55 -11.00
N ASP A 74 12.30 1.33 -10.08
CA ASP A 74 12.82 2.67 -9.79
C ASP A 74 13.81 2.60 -8.63
N PRO A 75 15.11 2.87 -8.87
CA PRO A 75 16.14 2.74 -7.83
C PRO A 75 15.86 3.59 -6.59
N LYS A 76 15.13 4.69 -6.75
CA LYS A 76 14.83 5.61 -5.67
C LYS A 76 13.88 5.03 -4.64
N ILE A 77 12.99 4.12 -5.06
CA ILE A 77 11.93 3.56 -4.23
C ILE A 77 11.84 2.03 -4.32
N SER A 78 12.82 1.38 -4.93
CA SER A 78 12.76 -0.07 -5.17
C SER A 78 12.75 -0.92 -3.91
N ASN A 79 13.19 -0.38 -2.78
CA ASN A 79 13.29 -1.13 -1.53
C ASN A 79 12.12 -0.90 -0.56
N THR A 80 11.15 -0.09 -0.94
CA THR A 80 9.98 0.13 -0.07
C THR A 80 9.22 -1.19 0.12
N LEU A 81 8.69 -1.41 1.32
CA LEU A 81 7.84 -2.57 1.55
C LEU A 81 6.49 -2.35 0.87
N ILE A 82 5.96 -3.37 0.23
CA ILE A 82 4.67 -3.30 -0.46
C ILE A 82 3.77 -4.42 0.02
N THR A 83 2.60 -4.04 0.52
CA THR A 83 1.54 -4.96 0.91
C THR A 83 0.33 -4.70 0.01
N PHE A 84 -0.14 -5.73 -0.68
CA PHE A 84 -1.35 -5.59 -1.49
C PHE A 84 -2.61 -5.73 -0.64
N LEU A 85 -3.64 -4.95 -1.03
CA LEU A 85 -5.01 -5.17 -0.59
C LEU A 85 -5.78 -5.78 -1.74
N SER A 86 -6.45 -6.88 -1.50
CA SER A 86 -7.13 -7.62 -2.57
C SER A 86 -8.49 -8.12 -2.12
N ALA A 87 -9.44 -8.21 -3.04
CA ALA A 87 -10.75 -8.79 -2.75
C ALA A 87 -10.61 -10.29 -2.55
N ARG A 88 -11.53 -10.84 -1.75
CA ARG A 88 -11.58 -12.26 -1.49
C ARG A 88 -11.78 -13.03 -2.80
N GLY A 89 -11.06 -14.12 -2.98
CA GLY A 89 -11.19 -14.98 -4.17
C GLY A 89 -10.27 -14.62 -5.33
N GLU A 90 -9.42 -13.62 -5.17
CA GLU A 90 -8.49 -13.20 -6.22
C GLU A 90 -7.15 -13.93 -6.12
N ASP A 91 -7.16 -15.27 -6.21
CA ASP A 91 -5.94 -16.07 -6.14
C ASP A 91 -4.96 -15.72 -7.25
N TYR A 92 -5.48 -15.42 -8.43
CA TYR A 92 -4.66 -15.00 -9.56
C TYR A 92 -3.89 -13.71 -9.23
N SER A 93 -4.59 -12.74 -8.66
CA SER A 93 -3.96 -11.48 -8.26
C SER A 93 -2.89 -11.69 -7.20
N LYS A 94 -3.11 -12.62 -6.29
CA LYS A 94 -2.13 -12.96 -5.26
C LYS A 94 -0.82 -13.46 -5.85
N ILE A 95 -0.91 -14.41 -6.79
CA ILE A 95 0.26 -14.96 -7.46
C ILE A 95 0.97 -13.88 -8.28
N ALA A 96 0.21 -13.13 -9.07
CA ALA A 96 0.76 -12.05 -9.88
C ALA A 96 1.40 -10.95 -9.02
N GLY A 97 0.81 -10.67 -7.85
CA GLY A 97 1.35 -9.69 -6.92
C GLY A 97 2.72 -10.07 -6.38
N PHE A 98 2.91 -11.33 -5.99
CA PHE A 98 4.23 -11.79 -5.55
C PHE A 98 5.24 -11.78 -6.69
N ASN A 99 4.82 -12.14 -7.91
CA ASN A 99 5.69 -12.06 -9.08
C ASN A 99 6.08 -10.62 -9.42
N ALA A 100 5.20 -9.65 -9.10
CA ALA A 100 5.48 -8.23 -9.30
C ALA A 100 6.43 -7.66 -8.24
N GLY A 101 6.67 -8.40 -7.15
CA GLY A 101 7.62 -7.99 -6.12
C GLY A 101 6.99 -7.53 -4.81
N ALA A 102 5.74 -7.89 -4.54
CA ALA A 102 5.10 -7.55 -3.27
C ALA A 102 5.71 -8.36 -2.12
N ASP A 103 5.73 -7.75 -0.93
CA ASP A 103 6.26 -8.40 0.27
C ASP A 103 5.18 -9.12 1.06
N ASP A 104 3.94 -8.68 0.96
CA ASP A 104 2.84 -9.25 1.72
C ASP A 104 1.51 -8.97 1.02
N TYR A 105 0.44 -9.47 1.59
CA TYR A 105 -0.87 -9.51 0.97
C TYR A 105 -1.94 -9.56 2.05
N ILE A 106 -2.95 -8.72 1.93
CA ILE A 106 -4.07 -8.67 2.87
C ILE A 106 -5.37 -8.75 2.08
N THR A 107 -6.28 -9.63 2.49
CA THR A 107 -7.57 -9.80 1.84
C THR A 107 -8.60 -8.83 2.42
N LYS A 108 -9.35 -8.16 1.53
CA LYS A 108 -10.49 -7.33 1.93
C LYS A 108 -11.68 -8.21 2.35
N PRO A 109 -12.54 -7.77 3.25
CA PRO A 109 -12.50 -6.49 3.95
C PRO A 109 -11.46 -6.50 5.06
N ILE A 110 -10.63 -5.46 5.11
CA ILE A 110 -9.59 -5.37 6.12
C ILE A 110 -10.14 -4.70 7.38
N LYS A 111 -9.84 -5.30 8.52
CA LYS A 111 -10.15 -4.68 9.81
C LYS A 111 -8.99 -3.75 10.18
N PRO A 112 -9.28 -2.50 10.55
CA PRO A 112 -8.20 -1.55 10.87
C PRO A 112 -7.21 -2.07 11.90
N LYS A 113 -7.68 -2.81 12.91
CA LYS A 113 -6.80 -3.39 13.93
C LYS A 113 -5.81 -4.39 13.36
N VAL A 114 -6.23 -5.15 12.34
CA VAL A 114 -5.36 -6.12 11.68
C VAL A 114 -4.27 -5.40 10.90
N LEU A 115 -4.61 -4.32 10.21
CA LEU A 115 -3.62 -3.52 9.49
C LEU A 115 -2.59 -2.92 10.45
N VAL A 116 -3.05 -2.31 11.55
CA VAL A 116 -2.16 -1.74 12.56
C VAL A 116 -1.21 -2.82 13.09
N SER A 117 -1.73 -3.99 13.41
CA SER A 117 -0.93 -5.10 13.91
C SER A 117 0.15 -5.53 12.92
N LYS A 118 -0.20 -5.63 11.64
CA LYS A 118 0.76 -6.01 10.60
C LYS A 118 1.85 -4.96 10.42
N VAL A 119 1.49 -3.68 10.45
CA VAL A 119 2.46 -2.60 10.32
C VAL A 119 3.45 -2.62 11.48
N LYS A 120 2.97 -2.90 12.68
CA LYS A 120 3.82 -2.92 13.89
C LYS A 120 4.69 -4.17 13.99
N SER A 121 4.37 -5.20 13.24
CA SER A 121 5.22 -6.39 13.21
C SER A 121 6.34 -6.22 12.16
#